data_cbd94c4d67790fbe374b173b82bfac06
#
_entry.id   cbd94c4d67790fbe374b173b82bfac06
#
_cell.length_a   1.000
_cell.length_b   1.000
_cell.length_c   1.000
_cell.angle_alpha   90.00
_cell.angle_beta   90.00
_cell.angle_gamma   90.00
#
_symmetry.space_group_name_H-M   'P 1'
#
loop_
_entity.id
_entity.type
_entity.pdbx_description
1 polymer ?
#
loop_
_entity_poly.entity_id
_entity_poly.type
_entity_poly.pdbx_seq_one_letter_code
_entity_poly.pdbx_strand_id
1 'polypeptide(L)'
;MNENQNNVQYYEDEIDLRELIMALWKRKKMIISLTLIVAILAGMFSMFVISPVYDTKLNIVISMPEKYYTRFGEYTLPITSNAQYINLIKSNDVLINTMEDMVYNSEEISLEDLQKSISIGSIDAKANTVQNSFDVTVSADNPEESLKLAQTLYSNYLDFMDAMTKERVVSFYSNYFNVELKALENDLDRTKEILKKNEELLAQTPQLIAGKANLEIQTQLNDTSDYVVPVDTVNPNYIKIENDIVSNKQSINNIENSMRMYNSYLEELENERQAINKYYRTGEAERLESTMSGVVETSVYLPSAPVAPTQKTSPSNALNTAIGAVLGGMLGVMIALLQEYWFKEKK
;
A
#
# COMPACT_ATOMS: atom_id res chain seq x y z
N MET A 1 -50.05 78.46 -37.71
CA MET A 1 -49.96 77.19 -36.98
C MET A 1 -48.48 76.91 -36.67
N ASN A 2 -48.07 77.25 -35.48
CA ASN A 2 -46.66 77.01 -34.97
C ASN A 2 -46.68 75.77 -34.10
N GLU A 3 -46.07 74.71 -34.56
CA GLU A 3 -45.73 73.56 -33.72
C GLU A 3 -44.40 73.81 -33.02
N ASN A 4 -44.49 74.05 -31.73
CA ASN A 4 -43.32 74.00 -30.83
C ASN A 4 -42.95 72.51 -30.56
N GLN A 5 -41.89 72.04 -31.17
CA GLN A 5 -41.24 70.80 -30.75
C GLN A 5 -40.41 71.09 -29.56
N ASN A 6 -40.86 70.64 -28.38
CA ASN A 6 -40.07 70.54 -27.18
C ASN A 6 -39.04 69.41 -27.34
N ASN A 7 -37.79 69.78 -27.62
CA ASN A 7 -36.63 68.89 -27.57
C ASN A 7 -36.31 68.68 -26.10
N VAL A 8 -36.79 67.58 -25.52
CA VAL A 8 -36.31 67.08 -24.23
C VAL A 8 -34.95 66.44 -24.46
N GLN A 9 -33.92 67.21 -24.20
CA GLN A 9 -32.53 66.69 -24.14
C GLN A 9 -32.43 65.77 -22.93
N TYR A 10 -32.46 64.44 -23.13
CA TYR A 10 -31.99 63.49 -22.15
C TYR A 10 -30.48 63.69 -22.01
N TYR A 11 -30.08 64.31 -20.92
CA TYR A 11 -28.71 64.21 -20.45
C TYR A 11 -28.51 62.79 -19.94
N GLU A 12 -27.88 61.94 -20.75
CA GLU A 12 -27.29 60.72 -20.25
C GLU A 12 -26.22 61.19 -19.27
N ASP A 13 -26.39 60.88 -17.98
CA ASP A 13 -25.38 61.06 -16.95
C ASP A 13 -24.20 60.13 -17.26
N GLU A 14 -23.39 60.49 -18.27
CA GLU A 14 -22.10 59.84 -18.52
C GLU A 14 -21.18 60.18 -17.35
N ILE A 15 -20.86 59.21 -16.52
CA ILE A 15 -19.87 59.35 -15.45
C ILE A 15 -18.53 59.67 -16.12
N ASP A 16 -18.09 60.94 -16.07
CA ASP A 16 -16.80 61.36 -16.61
C ASP A 16 -15.67 60.73 -15.79
N LEU A 17 -14.93 59.83 -16.45
CA LEU A 17 -13.79 59.12 -15.86
C LEU A 17 -12.80 60.12 -15.20
N ARG A 18 -12.67 61.32 -15.71
CA ARG A 18 -11.84 62.39 -15.16
C ARG A 18 -12.38 62.91 -13.82
N GLU A 19 -13.68 63.04 -13.67
CA GLU A 19 -14.32 63.45 -12.43
C GLU A 19 -14.14 62.39 -11.34
N LEU A 20 -14.26 61.14 -11.70
CA LEU A 20 -14.06 59.99 -10.82
C LEU A 20 -12.61 59.94 -10.29
N ILE A 21 -11.61 60.13 -11.17
CA ILE A 21 -10.21 60.21 -10.77
C ILE A 21 -9.96 61.41 -9.86
N MET A 22 -10.52 62.60 -10.15
CA MET A 22 -10.39 63.80 -9.32
C MET A 22 -11.05 63.60 -7.94
N ALA A 23 -12.19 62.94 -7.84
CA ALA A 23 -12.87 62.61 -6.59
C ALA A 23 -11.97 61.74 -5.70
N LEU A 24 -11.34 60.69 -6.28
CA LEU A 24 -10.41 59.83 -5.58
C LEU A 24 -9.15 60.61 -5.13
N TRP A 25 -8.59 61.42 -5.99
CA TRP A 25 -7.41 62.25 -5.67
C TRP A 25 -7.67 63.21 -4.53
N LYS A 26 -8.84 63.84 -4.48
CA LYS A 26 -9.25 64.75 -3.41
C LYS A 26 -9.33 64.05 -2.06
N ARG A 27 -9.73 62.76 -2.03
CA ARG A 27 -9.90 61.96 -0.82
C ARG A 27 -8.76 60.97 -0.57
N LYS A 28 -7.62 61.09 -1.26
CA LYS A 28 -6.47 60.17 -1.16
C LYS A 28 -5.98 59.94 0.27
N LYS A 29 -5.98 60.98 1.13
CA LYS A 29 -5.58 60.82 2.52
C LYS A 29 -6.48 59.84 3.29
N MET A 30 -7.80 59.88 3.06
CA MET A 30 -8.77 59.00 3.68
C MET A 30 -8.61 57.55 3.14
N ILE A 31 -8.41 57.41 1.83
CA ILE A 31 -8.17 56.09 1.22
C ILE A 31 -6.90 55.45 1.80
N ILE A 32 -5.79 56.18 1.82
CA ILE A 32 -4.51 55.69 2.35
C ILE A 32 -4.63 55.38 3.84
N SER A 33 -5.28 56.24 4.64
CA SER A 33 -5.46 56.00 6.08
C SER A 33 -6.28 54.72 6.33
N LEU A 34 -7.41 54.54 5.61
CA LEU A 34 -8.25 53.33 5.74
C LEU A 34 -7.52 52.08 5.28
N THR A 35 -6.79 52.15 4.17
CA THR A 35 -5.92 51.06 3.69
C THR A 35 -4.92 50.62 4.75
N LEU A 36 -4.22 51.58 5.38
CA LEU A 36 -3.24 51.28 6.44
C LEU A 36 -3.90 50.65 7.67
N ILE A 37 -5.04 51.17 8.09
CA ILE A 37 -5.75 50.63 9.26
C ILE A 37 -6.16 49.18 8.99
N VAL A 38 -6.79 48.87 7.84
CA VAL A 38 -7.21 47.53 7.51
C VAL A 38 -6.03 46.57 7.33
N ALA A 39 -4.93 47.03 6.72
CA ALA A 39 -3.70 46.28 6.57
C ALA A 39 -3.08 45.92 7.94
N ILE A 40 -3.00 46.84 8.87
CA ILE A 40 -2.48 46.62 10.22
C ILE A 40 -3.40 45.65 10.98
N LEU A 41 -4.70 45.84 10.92
CA LEU A 41 -5.67 44.92 11.56
C LEU A 41 -5.57 43.50 11.00
N ALA A 42 -5.46 43.36 9.69
CA ALA A 42 -5.26 42.06 9.04
C ALA A 42 -3.94 41.40 9.46
N GLY A 43 -2.85 42.17 9.55
CA GLY A 43 -1.57 41.68 10.04
C GLY A 43 -1.61 41.25 11.51
N MET A 44 -2.25 42.03 12.37
CA MET A 44 -2.45 41.69 13.80
C MET A 44 -3.32 40.42 13.93
N PHE A 45 -4.42 40.33 13.20
CA PHE A 45 -5.28 39.14 13.19
C PHE A 45 -4.51 37.90 12.76
N SER A 46 -3.70 38.00 11.70
CA SER A 46 -2.85 36.92 11.22
C SER A 46 -1.78 36.50 12.24
N MET A 47 -1.31 37.41 13.07
CA MET A 47 -0.24 37.15 14.03
C MET A 47 -0.73 36.59 15.37
N PHE A 48 -1.89 37.06 15.86
CA PHE A 48 -2.35 36.81 17.21
C PHE A 48 -3.58 35.91 17.30
N VAL A 49 -4.35 35.73 16.21
CA VAL A 49 -5.61 35.00 16.22
C VAL A 49 -5.49 33.68 15.47
N ILE A 50 -4.72 33.66 14.37
CA ILE A 50 -4.57 32.43 13.59
C ILE A 50 -3.41 31.61 14.17
N SER A 51 -3.67 30.36 14.55
CA SER A 51 -2.65 29.43 15.05
C SER A 51 -1.55 29.21 13.99
N PRO A 52 -0.27 29.22 14.39
CA PRO A 52 0.81 28.91 13.47
C PRO A 52 0.80 27.44 13.09
N VAL A 53 1.14 27.15 11.84
CA VAL A 53 1.30 25.79 11.32
C VAL A 53 2.74 25.60 10.88
N TYR A 54 3.30 24.45 11.22
CA TYR A 54 4.68 24.07 10.91
C TYR A 54 4.67 22.79 10.10
N ASP A 55 5.37 22.81 8.96
CA ASP A 55 5.42 21.69 8.01
C ASP A 55 6.76 20.98 8.07
N THR A 56 6.74 19.69 8.43
CA THR A 56 7.89 18.80 8.26
C THR A 56 7.74 18.03 6.95
N LYS A 57 8.80 17.96 6.15
CA LYS A 57 8.83 17.26 4.89
C LYS A 57 9.58 15.94 5.00
N LEU A 58 8.97 14.89 4.48
CA LEU A 58 9.56 13.57 4.27
C LEU A 58 9.74 13.38 2.76
N ASN A 59 10.96 13.11 2.32
CA ASN A 59 11.20 12.63 0.98
C ASN A 59 11.32 11.10 1.02
N ILE A 60 10.27 10.38 0.60
CA ILE A 60 10.20 8.92 0.67
C ILE A 60 10.54 8.35 -0.69
N VAL A 61 11.55 7.49 -0.74
CA VAL A 61 11.91 6.74 -1.94
C VAL A 61 11.31 5.35 -1.86
N ILE A 62 10.58 4.95 -2.90
CA ILE A 62 9.94 3.64 -3.02
C ILE A 62 10.42 2.94 -4.27
N SER A 63 10.87 1.71 -4.11
CA SER A 63 11.32 0.81 -5.18
C SER A 63 10.86 -0.61 -4.89
N MET A 64 9.52 -0.79 -4.77
CA MET A 64 8.96 -2.11 -4.46
C MET A 64 9.25 -3.09 -5.60
N PRO A 65 9.74 -4.30 -5.29
CA PRO A 65 9.97 -5.33 -6.29
C PRO A 65 8.64 -5.87 -6.81
N GLU A 66 8.61 -6.35 -8.05
CA GLU A 66 7.46 -7.07 -8.58
C GLU A 66 7.26 -8.42 -7.87
N LYS A 67 8.36 -9.04 -7.42
CA LYS A 67 8.40 -10.38 -6.85
C LYS A 67 8.96 -10.38 -5.44
N TYR A 68 8.27 -11.06 -4.57
CA TYR A 68 8.69 -11.33 -3.21
C TYR A 68 9.18 -12.77 -3.10
N TYR A 69 10.45 -12.96 -2.78
CA TYR A 69 11.06 -14.27 -2.62
C TYR A 69 10.99 -14.71 -1.16
N THR A 70 10.33 -15.83 -0.94
CA THR A 70 10.22 -16.43 0.39
C THR A 70 10.81 -17.84 0.39
N ARG A 71 11.02 -18.42 1.56
CA ARG A 71 11.39 -19.86 1.70
C ARG A 71 10.35 -20.83 1.09
N PHE A 72 9.11 -20.37 0.91
CA PHE A 72 8.02 -21.14 0.32
C PHE A 72 7.99 -21.07 -1.20
N GLY A 73 8.64 -20.06 -1.77
CA GLY A 73 8.71 -19.80 -3.19
C GLY A 73 8.60 -18.32 -3.54
N GLU A 74 8.36 -18.04 -4.81
CA GLU A 74 8.20 -16.70 -5.38
C GLU A 74 6.73 -16.28 -5.35
N TYR A 75 6.45 -15.08 -4.86
CA TYR A 75 5.13 -14.48 -4.85
C TYR A 75 5.14 -13.15 -5.61
N THR A 76 4.22 -12.97 -6.56
CA THR A 76 4.04 -11.70 -7.27
C THR A 76 3.20 -10.75 -6.46
N LEU A 77 3.75 -9.56 -6.14
CA LEU A 77 3.03 -8.55 -5.37
C LEU A 77 1.86 -7.98 -6.18
N PRO A 78 0.65 -7.85 -5.58
CA PRO A 78 -0.54 -7.42 -6.31
C PRO A 78 -0.55 -5.93 -6.65
N ILE A 79 0.19 -5.11 -5.90
CA ILE A 79 0.35 -3.68 -6.17
C ILE A 79 1.60 -3.52 -7.03
N THR A 80 1.44 -2.98 -8.23
CA THR A 80 2.52 -2.83 -9.22
C THR A 80 3.02 -1.39 -9.38
N SER A 81 2.37 -0.44 -8.69
CA SER A 81 2.67 0.99 -8.82
C SER A 81 3.16 1.57 -7.48
N ASN A 82 4.34 2.18 -7.48
CA ASN A 82 4.86 2.90 -6.33
C ASN A 82 3.91 4.03 -5.87
N ALA A 83 3.16 4.63 -6.81
CA ALA A 83 2.13 5.62 -6.49
C ALA A 83 0.95 5.05 -5.68
N GLN A 84 0.63 3.77 -5.85
CA GLN A 84 -0.38 3.11 -5.01
C GLN A 84 0.17 2.81 -3.62
N TYR A 85 1.44 2.40 -3.53
CA TYR A 85 2.09 2.16 -2.23
C TYR A 85 2.17 3.44 -1.39
N ILE A 86 2.57 4.59 -1.95
CA ILE A 86 2.68 5.82 -1.15
C ILE A 86 1.33 6.28 -0.60
N ASN A 87 0.23 6.05 -1.33
CA ASN A 87 -1.10 6.42 -0.86
C ASN A 87 -1.53 5.67 0.41
N LEU A 88 -0.92 4.50 0.68
CA LEU A 88 -1.18 3.73 1.90
C LEU A 88 -0.73 4.46 3.17
N ILE A 89 0.13 5.46 3.07
CA ILE A 89 0.52 6.31 4.23
C ILE A 89 -0.69 7.03 4.85
N LYS A 90 -1.77 7.21 4.09
CA LYS A 90 -3.04 7.80 4.55
C LYS A 90 -4.12 6.75 4.83
N SER A 91 -3.77 5.46 4.90
CA SER A 91 -4.72 4.41 5.28
C SER A 91 -5.15 4.56 6.74
N ASN A 92 -6.35 4.12 7.05
CA ASN A 92 -6.89 4.22 8.41
C ASN A 92 -5.98 3.52 9.44
N ASP A 93 -5.45 2.35 9.10
CA ASP A 93 -4.57 1.60 10.01
C ASP A 93 -3.31 2.40 10.37
N VAL A 94 -2.64 3.00 9.37
CA VAL A 94 -1.46 3.86 9.60
C VAL A 94 -1.81 5.08 10.45
N LEU A 95 -2.95 5.72 10.18
CA LEU A 95 -3.36 6.93 10.90
C LEU A 95 -3.79 6.62 12.33
N ILE A 96 -4.51 5.52 12.57
CA ILE A 96 -4.94 5.09 13.92
C ILE A 96 -3.69 4.78 14.77
N ASN A 97 -2.78 3.95 14.27
CA ASN A 97 -1.55 3.63 14.99
C ASN A 97 -0.71 4.90 15.25
N THR A 98 -0.66 5.83 14.28
CA THR A 98 0.03 7.11 14.48
C THR A 98 -0.63 7.97 15.56
N MET A 99 -1.96 8.01 15.65
CA MET A 99 -2.67 8.71 16.72
C MET A 99 -2.38 8.10 18.10
N GLU A 100 -2.35 6.77 18.19
CA GLU A 100 -2.05 6.04 19.42
C GLU A 100 -0.61 6.30 19.88
N ASP A 101 0.38 6.20 19.01
CA ASP A 101 1.78 6.45 19.34
C ASP A 101 2.09 7.91 19.68
N MET A 102 1.36 8.84 19.06
CA MET A 102 1.44 10.26 19.41
C MET A 102 0.68 10.58 20.70
N VAL A 103 -0.10 9.64 21.24
CA VAL A 103 -0.97 9.81 22.42
C VAL A 103 -1.96 10.95 22.21
N TYR A 104 -2.51 11.07 21.00
CA TYR A 104 -3.51 12.07 20.70
C TYR A 104 -4.86 11.73 21.33
N ASN A 105 -5.51 12.74 21.90
CA ASN A 105 -6.87 12.60 22.39
C ASN A 105 -7.85 12.61 21.20
N SER A 106 -8.54 11.50 20.98
CA SER A 106 -9.51 11.35 19.88
C SER A 106 -10.72 12.31 19.98
N GLU A 107 -10.96 12.93 21.14
CA GLU A 107 -11.98 13.98 21.30
C GLU A 107 -11.49 15.35 20.80
N GLU A 108 -10.18 15.57 20.75
CA GLU A 108 -9.56 16.84 20.33
C GLU A 108 -9.09 16.80 18.87
N ILE A 109 -8.53 15.67 18.43
CA ILE A 109 -8.01 15.48 17.08
C ILE A 109 -8.70 14.27 16.44
N SER A 110 -9.52 14.52 15.44
CA SER A 110 -10.17 13.42 14.70
C SER A 110 -9.23 12.80 13.67
N LEU A 111 -9.58 11.57 13.23
CA LEU A 111 -8.85 10.89 12.16
C LEU A 111 -8.83 11.72 10.86
N GLU A 112 -9.93 12.41 10.57
CA GLU A 112 -10.05 13.29 9.42
C GLU A 112 -9.14 14.52 9.53
N ASP A 113 -8.92 15.06 10.73
CA ASP A 113 -8.04 16.19 10.93
C ASP A 113 -6.57 15.77 10.77
N LEU A 114 -6.19 14.61 11.31
CA LEU A 114 -4.88 14.02 11.06
C LEU A 114 -4.69 13.75 9.56
N GLN A 115 -5.69 13.21 8.87
CA GLN A 115 -5.62 12.97 7.43
C GLN A 115 -5.42 14.25 6.61
N LYS A 116 -6.05 15.38 7.03
CA LYS A 116 -5.90 16.69 6.40
C LYS A 116 -4.53 17.31 6.68
N SER A 117 -3.93 17.05 7.83
CA SER A 117 -2.59 17.56 8.19
C SER A 117 -1.47 16.89 7.36
N ILE A 118 -1.76 15.79 6.66
CA ILE A 118 -0.82 15.07 5.83
C ILE A 118 -1.12 15.36 4.36
N SER A 119 -0.15 15.85 3.61
CA SER A 119 -0.26 16.04 2.16
C SER A 119 0.83 15.28 1.41
N ILE A 120 0.44 14.63 0.31
CA ILE A 120 1.36 13.94 -0.60
C ILE A 120 1.57 14.88 -1.78
N GLY A 121 2.83 15.17 -2.13
CA GLY A 121 3.17 15.99 -3.29
C GLY A 121 2.68 15.37 -4.60
N SER A 122 2.71 16.14 -5.68
CA SER A 122 2.25 15.66 -6.99
C SER A 122 3.06 14.44 -7.43
N ILE A 123 2.35 13.34 -7.64
CA ILE A 123 2.93 12.10 -8.16
C ILE A 123 3.11 12.30 -9.67
N ASP A 124 4.34 12.39 -10.14
CA ASP A 124 4.62 12.46 -11.57
C ASP A 124 4.26 11.10 -12.22
N ALA A 125 3.07 11.03 -12.82
CA ALA A 125 2.55 9.84 -13.48
C ALA A 125 3.37 9.41 -14.73
N LYS A 126 4.38 10.18 -15.13
CA LYS A 126 5.20 9.94 -16.30
C LYS A 126 6.36 8.97 -16.09
N ALA A 127 6.65 8.56 -14.88
CA ALA A 127 7.81 7.73 -14.61
C ALA A 127 7.41 6.25 -14.53
N ASN A 128 7.55 5.53 -15.63
CA ASN A 128 7.81 4.07 -15.62
C ASN A 128 9.20 3.78 -15.03
N THR A 129 9.52 4.43 -13.92
CA THR A 129 10.78 4.24 -13.22
C THR A 129 10.57 3.19 -12.13
N VAL A 130 11.53 2.29 -12.02
CA VAL A 130 11.56 1.25 -10.98
C VAL A 130 11.57 1.87 -9.57
N GLN A 131 12.10 3.10 -9.46
CA GLN A 131 12.22 3.85 -8.22
C GLN A 131 11.54 5.21 -8.36
N ASN A 132 10.67 5.56 -7.42
CA ASN A 132 10.01 6.86 -7.36
C ASN A 132 10.29 7.53 -6.02
N SER A 133 10.43 8.86 -6.04
CA SER A 133 10.55 9.69 -4.86
C SER A 133 9.28 10.51 -4.68
N PHE A 134 8.77 10.56 -3.46
CA PHE A 134 7.54 11.26 -3.10
C PHE A 134 7.79 12.19 -1.91
N ASP A 135 7.34 13.44 -2.04
CA ASP A 135 7.34 14.38 -0.94
C ASP A 135 6.04 14.23 -0.14
N VAL A 136 6.17 13.91 1.14
CA VAL A 136 5.06 13.91 2.09
C VAL A 136 5.28 15.05 3.07
N THR A 137 4.30 15.92 3.21
CA THR A 137 4.33 17.04 4.14
C THR A 137 3.38 16.77 5.29
N VAL A 138 3.88 16.91 6.50
CA VAL A 138 3.13 16.70 7.75
C VAL A 138 3.10 18.00 8.52
N SER A 139 1.90 18.48 8.82
CA SER A 139 1.64 19.76 9.47
C SER A 139 1.21 19.57 10.92
N ALA A 140 1.76 20.38 11.83
CA ALA A 140 1.33 20.44 13.24
C ALA A 140 1.49 21.90 13.80
N ASP A 141 1.02 22.10 15.03
CA ASP A 141 0.97 23.43 15.66
C ASP A 141 2.33 23.93 16.15
N ASN A 142 3.31 23.06 16.26
CA ASN A 142 4.69 23.43 16.64
C ASN A 142 5.73 22.57 15.90
N PRO A 143 7.00 23.05 15.81
CA PRO A 143 8.06 22.40 15.05
C PRO A 143 8.42 20.98 15.53
N GLU A 144 8.44 20.78 16.85
CA GLU A 144 8.86 19.51 17.46
C GLU A 144 7.77 18.44 17.22
N GLU A 145 6.51 18.83 17.38
CA GLU A 145 5.37 17.98 17.12
C GLU A 145 5.29 17.57 15.65
N SER A 146 5.46 18.53 14.72
CA SER A 146 5.42 18.22 13.28
C SER A 146 6.54 17.24 12.90
N LEU A 147 7.72 17.36 13.50
CA LEU A 147 8.82 16.41 13.30
C LEU A 147 8.48 15.03 13.88
N LYS A 148 8.03 14.98 15.14
CA LYS A 148 7.68 13.75 15.81
C LYS A 148 6.55 13.03 15.06
N LEU A 149 5.50 13.77 14.67
CA LEU A 149 4.38 13.22 13.89
C LEU A 149 4.86 12.65 12.55
N ALA A 150 5.74 13.36 11.85
CA ALA A 150 6.30 12.87 10.58
C ALA A 150 7.10 11.57 10.76
N GLN A 151 7.92 11.48 11.81
CA GLN A 151 8.70 10.27 12.12
C GLN A 151 7.80 9.09 12.49
N THR A 152 6.84 9.31 13.37
CA THR A 152 5.88 8.29 13.81
C THR A 152 5.02 7.80 12.65
N LEU A 153 4.52 8.72 11.82
CA LEU A 153 3.75 8.38 10.61
C LEU A 153 4.57 7.50 9.65
N TYR A 154 5.84 7.85 9.44
CA TYR A 154 6.72 7.08 8.56
C TYR A 154 7.00 5.68 9.13
N SER A 155 7.26 5.55 10.42
CA SER A 155 7.44 4.25 11.08
C SER A 155 6.21 3.37 10.91
N ASN A 156 5.04 3.88 11.28
CA ASN A 156 3.77 3.14 11.17
C ASN A 156 3.41 2.79 9.71
N TYR A 157 3.81 3.63 8.77
CA TYR A 157 3.66 3.33 7.35
C TYR A 157 4.52 2.14 6.92
N LEU A 158 5.79 2.06 7.35
CA LEU A 158 6.67 0.92 7.04
C LEU A 158 6.13 -0.37 7.65
N ASP A 159 5.72 -0.31 8.91
CA ASP A 159 5.20 -1.47 9.65
C ASP A 159 3.91 -2.00 9.02
N PHE A 160 3.01 -1.09 8.64
CA PHE A 160 1.79 -1.45 7.92
C PHE A 160 2.08 -2.09 6.56
N MET A 161 3.00 -1.53 5.79
CA MET A 161 3.38 -2.10 4.49
C MET A 161 4.00 -3.48 4.64
N ASP A 162 4.85 -3.69 5.65
CA ASP A 162 5.46 -4.99 5.93
C ASP A 162 4.39 -6.01 6.33
N ALA A 163 3.52 -5.68 7.27
CA ALA A 163 2.41 -6.53 7.68
C ALA A 163 1.50 -6.90 6.50
N MET A 164 1.10 -5.92 5.69
CA MET A 164 0.23 -6.10 4.53
C MET A 164 0.87 -7.02 3.47
N THR A 165 2.15 -6.82 3.17
CA THR A 165 2.84 -7.66 2.17
C THR A 165 2.99 -9.09 2.66
N LYS A 166 3.34 -9.30 3.92
CA LYS A 166 3.44 -10.62 4.55
C LYS A 166 2.09 -11.34 4.62
N GLU A 167 1.03 -10.64 5.00
CA GLU A 167 -0.33 -11.20 5.05
C GLU A 167 -0.76 -11.80 3.70
N ARG A 168 -0.48 -11.08 2.62
CA ARG A 168 -0.80 -11.56 1.26
C ARG A 168 -0.05 -12.83 0.92
N VAL A 169 1.23 -12.89 1.25
CA VAL A 169 2.07 -14.07 1.04
C VAL A 169 1.59 -15.26 1.88
N VAL A 170 1.32 -15.03 3.17
CA VAL A 170 0.79 -16.05 4.08
C VAL A 170 -0.53 -16.63 3.55
N SER A 171 -1.44 -15.76 3.12
CA SER A 171 -2.73 -16.19 2.57
C SER A 171 -2.58 -17.00 1.28
N PHE A 172 -1.69 -16.57 0.38
CA PHE A 172 -1.41 -17.27 -0.88
C PHE A 172 -0.84 -18.67 -0.64
N TYR A 173 0.25 -18.79 0.13
CA TYR A 173 0.90 -20.07 0.36
C TYR A 173 0.08 -21.00 1.26
N SER A 174 -0.68 -20.46 2.22
CA SER A 174 -1.64 -21.29 2.98
C SER A 174 -2.67 -21.95 2.07
N ASN A 175 -3.23 -21.21 1.12
CA ASN A 175 -4.15 -21.78 0.15
C ASN A 175 -3.46 -22.77 -0.77
N TYR A 176 -2.28 -22.43 -1.29
CA TYR A 176 -1.50 -23.31 -2.18
C TYR A 176 -1.20 -24.66 -1.52
N PHE A 177 -0.63 -24.67 -0.30
CA PHE A 177 -0.29 -25.92 0.38
C PHE A 177 -1.52 -26.73 0.80
N ASN A 178 -2.64 -26.10 1.15
CA ASN A 178 -3.88 -26.83 1.40
C ASN A 178 -4.41 -27.54 0.14
N VAL A 179 -4.31 -26.90 -1.03
CA VAL A 179 -4.69 -27.53 -2.31
C VAL A 179 -3.76 -28.70 -2.64
N GLU A 180 -2.44 -28.50 -2.49
CA GLU A 180 -1.45 -29.56 -2.73
C GLU A 180 -1.61 -30.74 -1.77
N LEU A 181 -1.86 -30.48 -0.47
CA LEU A 181 -2.13 -31.55 0.49
C LEU A 181 -3.36 -32.38 0.09
N LYS A 182 -4.42 -31.74 -0.39
CA LYS A 182 -5.61 -32.44 -0.83
C LYS A 182 -5.34 -33.30 -2.06
N ALA A 183 -4.50 -32.84 -2.98
CA ALA A 183 -4.06 -33.65 -4.13
C ALA A 183 -3.21 -34.84 -3.67
N LEU A 184 -2.27 -34.65 -2.74
CA LEU A 184 -1.44 -35.71 -2.19
C LEU A 184 -2.26 -36.76 -1.41
N GLU A 185 -3.28 -36.34 -0.63
CA GLU A 185 -4.21 -37.27 0.03
C GLU A 185 -4.88 -38.22 -0.99
N ASN A 186 -5.43 -37.65 -2.07
CA ASN A 186 -6.06 -38.43 -3.12
C ASN A 186 -5.07 -39.40 -3.81
N ASP A 187 -3.84 -38.93 -4.07
CA ASP A 187 -2.80 -39.78 -4.67
C ASP A 187 -2.32 -40.87 -3.72
N LEU A 188 -2.24 -40.57 -2.42
CA LEU A 188 -1.92 -41.57 -1.38
C LEU A 188 -2.95 -42.69 -1.34
N ASP A 189 -4.25 -42.32 -1.30
CA ASP A 189 -5.34 -43.29 -1.25
C ASP A 189 -5.34 -44.16 -2.51
N ARG A 190 -5.19 -43.56 -3.69
CA ARG A 190 -5.10 -44.29 -4.95
C ARG A 190 -3.89 -45.24 -4.98
N THR A 191 -2.72 -44.80 -4.53
CA THR A 191 -1.50 -45.62 -4.53
C THR A 191 -1.60 -46.77 -3.52
N LYS A 192 -2.22 -46.54 -2.36
CA LYS A 192 -2.52 -47.62 -1.37
C LYS A 192 -3.48 -48.64 -1.92
N GLU A 193 -4.50 -48.24 -2.68
CA GLU A 193 -5.43 -49.15 -3.33
C GLU A 193 -4.70 -50.00 -4.40
N ILE A 194 -3.86 -49.40 -5.23
CA ILE A 194 -3.05 -50.12 -6.23
C ILE A 194 -2.09 -51.11 -5.53
N LEU A 195 -1.40 -50.65 -4.47
CA LEU A 195 -0.52 -51.50 -3.68
C LEU A 195 -1.26 -52.77 -3.18
N LYS A 196 -2.44 -52.56 -2.58
CA LYS A 196 -3.26 -53.67 -2.08
C LYS A 196 -3.64 -54.65 -3.20
N LYS A 197 -4.08 -54.16 -4.37
CA LYS A 197 -4.37 -54.99 -5.53
C LYS A 197 -3.16 -55.78 -6.03
N ASN A 198 -1.97 -55.16 -6.04
CA ASN A 198 -0.73 -55.82 -6.43
C ASN A 198 -0.31 -56.87 -5.40
N GLU A 199 -0.48 -56.64 -4.10
CA GLU A 199 -0.20 -57.64 -3.06
C GLU A 199 -1.17 -58.85 -3.16
N GLU A 200 -2.46 -58.58 -3.42
CA GLU A 200 -3.45 -59.64 -3.69
C GLU A 200 -3.10 -60.45 -4.96
N LEU A 201 -2.69 -59.80 -6.04
CA LEU A 201 -2.28 -60.41 -7.28
C LEU A 201 -0.98 -61.23 -7.12
N LEU A 202 -0.02 -60.74 -6.36
CA LEU A 202 1.24 -61.41 -6.04
C LEU A 202 0.94 -62.75 -5.32
N ALA A 203 0.03 -62.70 -4.33
CA ALA A 203 -0.37 -63.90 -3.59
C ALA A 203 -1.03 -65.02 -4.46
N GLN A 204 -1.61 -64.60 -5.59
CA GLN A 204 -2.24 -65.53 -6.55
C GLN A 204 -1.29 -65.97 -7.69
N THR A 205 -0.12 -65.32 -7.81
CA THR A 205 0.84 -65.57 -8.90
C THR A 205 1.93 -66.53 -8.43
N PRO A 206 2.09 -67.70 -9.09
CA PRO A 206 3.17 -68.64 -8.74
C PRO A 206 4.56 -67.98 -8.91
N GLN A 207 5.43 -68.19 -7.92
CA GLN A 207 6.79 -67.68 -7.98
C GLN A 207 7.65 -68.39 -9.01
N LEU A 208 7.43 -69.63 -9.18
CA LEU A 208 8.11 -70.49 -10.16
C LEU A 208 7.15 -70.98 -11.22
N ILE A 209 7.57 -71.08 -12.46
CA ILE A 209 6.87 -71.71 -13.55
C ILE A 209 7.73 -72.89 -14.09
N ALA A 210 7.11 -73.96 -14.40
CA ALA A 210 7.80 -75.05 -15.03
C ALA A 210 8.50 -74.55 -16.29
N GLY A 211 9.81 -74.65 -16.31
CA GLY A 211 10.60 -74.28 -17.49
C GLY A 211 10.12 -75.19 -18.60
N LYS A 212 9.73 -74.62 -19.77
CA LYS A 212 9.65 -75.44 -20.98
C LYS A 212 11.03 -75.99 -21.18
N ALA A 213 11.22 -77.23 -20.83
CA ALA A 213 12.39 -78.00 -21.27
C ALA A 213 12.49 -77.71 -22.76
N ASN A 214 13.63 -77.17 -23.21
CA ASN A 214 13.89 -76.96 -24.63
C ASN A 214 13.87 -78.35 -25.29
N LEU A 215 12.69 -78.78 -25.72
CA LEU A 215 12.50 -79.94 -26.52
C LEU A 215 13.34 -79.96 -27.81
N GLU A 216 13.85 -78.81 -28.23
CA GLU A 216 14.76 -78.62 -29.40
C GLU A 216 16.21 -79.04 -29.10
N ILE A 217 16.66 -79.11 -27.86
CA ILE A 217 17.99 -79.64 -27.53
C ILE A 217 17.99 -81.11 -27.36
N GLN A 218 16.89 -81.77 -27.09
CA GLN A 218 16.77 -83.24 -26.98
C GLN A 218 16.80 -84.00 -28.29
N THR A 219 16.59 -83.30 -29.43
CA THR A 219 16.63 -83.99 -30.76
C THR A 219 18.04 -84.12 -31.33
N GLN A 220 19.06 -83.61 -30.68
CA GLN A 220 20.44 -83.69 -31.15
C GLN A 220 21.39 -84.51 -30.28
N LEU A 221 20.94 -85.04 -29.17
CA LEU A 221 21.73 -85.94 -28.32
C LEU A 221 21.08 -87.36 -28.28
N ASN A 222 21.37 -88.15 -29.29
CA ASN A 222 21.25 -89.57 -29.15
C ASN A 222 22.25 -90.04 -28.12
N ASP A 223 21.84 -90.34 -26.94
CA ASP A 223 22.09 -91.57 -26.16
C ASP A 223 21.90 -91.35 -24.65
N THR A 224 21.04 -92.23 -24.08
CA THR A 224 21.08 -92.72 -22.73
C THR A 224 21.35 -91.75 -21.58
N SER A 225 20.38 -90.90 -21.20
CA SER A 225 19.96 -90.78 -19.81
C SER A 225 18.62 -90.08 -19.71
N ASP A 226 17.67 -90.82 -19.26
CA ASP A 226 16.26 -90.47 -19.05
C ASP A 226 16.16 -89.61 -17.75
N TYR A 227 16.80 -88.41 -17.71
CA TYR A 227 16.68 -87.50 -16.61
C TYR A 227 16.61 -86.06 -17.11
N VAL A 228 15.35 -85.66 -17.53
CA VAL A 228 15.05 -84.22 -17.71
C VAL A 228 14.88 -83.64 -16.34
N VAL A 229 15.86 -82.87 -15.83
CA VAL A 229 15.68 -82.02 -14.66
C VAL A 229 14.80 -80.88 -15.07
N PRO A 230 13.54 -80.77 -14.59
CA PRO A 230 12.78 -79.58 -14.79
C PRO A 230 13.47 -78.43 -14.12
N VAL A 231 14.04 -77.53 -14.91
CA VAL A 231 14.60 -76.30 -14.37
C VAL A 231 13.42 -75.33 -14.19
N ASP A 232 12.92 -75.27 -12.98
CA ASP A 232 11.96 -74.22 -12.62
C ASP A 232 12.57 -72.89 -12.83
N THR A 233 11.95 -71.99 -13.65
CA THR A 233 12.38 -70.65 -13.88
C THR A 233 11.49 -69.74 -13.09
N VAL A 234 12.10 -68.65 -12.59
CA VAL A 234 11.35 -67.59 -11.85
C VAL A 234 10.33 -66.97 -12.80
N ASN A 235 9.09 -66.87 -12.33
CA ASN A 235 8.01 -66.30 -13.11
C ASN A 235 8.22 -64.78 -13.37
N PRO A 236 8.37 -64.34 -14.62
CA PRO A 236 8.58 -62.94 -14.94
C PRO A 236 7.43 -62.04 -14.43
N ASN A 237 6.19 -62.54 -14.41
CA ASN A 237 5.05 -61.80 -13.90
C ASN A 237 5.14 -61.58 -12.39
N TYR A 238 5.64 -62.59 -11.63
CA TYR A 238 5.87 -62.48 -10.21
C TYR A 238 6.88 -61.38 -9.91
N ILE A 239 8.04 -61.36 -10.59
CA ILE A 239 9.08 -60.33 -10.45
C ILE A 239 8.52 -58.92 -10.79
N LYS A 240 7.71 -58.85 -11.84
CA LYS A 240 7.10 -57.57 -12.23
C LYS A 240 6.19 -57.03 -11.14
N ILE A 241 5.28 -57.87 -10.61
CA ILE A 241 4.35 -57.48 -9.55
C ILE A 241 5.11 -57.09 -8.28
N GLU A 242 6.17 -57.85 -7.91
CA GLU A 242 7.03 -57.51 -6.77
C GLU A 242 7.72 -56.15 -6.94
N ASN A 243 8.25 -55.85 -8.12
CA ASN A 243 8.82 -54.54 -8.44
C ASN A 243 7.77 -53.41 -8.38
N ASP A 244 6.57 -53.67 -8.86
CA ASP A 244 5.46 -52.70 -8.80
C ASP A 244 5.06 -52.43 -7.33
N ILE A 245 5.05 -53.46 -6.46
CA ILE A 245 4.83 -53.32 -5.01
C ILE A 245 5.92 -52.42 -4.38
N VAL A 246 7.20 -52.67 -4.68
CA VAL A 246 8.33 -51.87 -4.15
C VAL A 246 8.19 -50.45 -4.63
N SER A 247 7.87 -50.22 -5.91
CA SER A 247 7.68 -48.87 -6.47
C SER A 247 6.51 -48.15 -5.80
N ASN A 248 5.39 -48.81 -5.57
CA ASN A 248 4.24 -48.20 -4.88
C ASN A 248 4.57 -47.86 -3.43
N LYS A 249 5.32 -48.71 -2.70
CA LYS A 249 5.78 -48.40 -1.33
C LYS A 249 6.71 -47.20 -1.30
N GLN A 250 7.61 -47.05 -2.27
CA GLN A 250 8.46 -45.88 -2.42
C GLN A 250 7.64 -44.63 -2.71
N SER A 251 6.64 -44.72 -3.61
CA SER A 251 5.76 -43.59 -3.92
C SER A 251 4.95 -43.15 -2.70
N ILE A 252 4.42 -44.10 -1.90
CA ILE A 252 3.74 -43.78 -0.64
C ILE A 252 4.64 -43.00 0.31
N ASN A 253 5.88 -43.47 0.52
CA ASN A 253 6.85 -42.81 1.38
C ASN A 253 7.17 -41.36 0.90
N ASN A 254 7.30 -41.17 -0.42
CA ASN A 254 7.54 -39.85 -1.00
C ASN A 254 6.34 -38.91 -0.80
N ILE A 255 5.13 -39.40 -1.02
CA ILE A 255 3.89 -38.66 -0.80
C ILE A 255 3.78 -38.26 0.68
N GLU A 256 3.96 -39.20 1.61
CA GLU A 256 3.88 -38.94 3.05
C GLU A 256 4.97 -37.96 3.52
N ASN A 257 6.17 -37.97 2.92
CA ASN A 257 7.23 -37.01 3.19
C ASN A 257 6.82 -35.59 2.70
N SER A 258 6.26 -35.51 1.50
CA SER A 258 5.76 -34.21 0.96
C SER A 258 4.61 -33.66 1.80
N MET A 259 3.70 -34.52 2.25
CA MET A 259 2.59 -34.12 3.14
C MET A 259 3.11 -33.59 4.49
N ARG A 260 4.12 -34.25 5.08
CA ARG A 260 4.76 -33.78 6.34
C ARG A 260 5.40 -32.41 6.14
N MET A 261 6.10 -32.20 5.04
CA MET A 261 6.73 -30.92 4.71
C MET A 261 5.69 -29.81 4.56
N TYR A 262 4.62 -30.04 3.81
CA TYR A 262 3.57 -29.04 3.61
C TYR A 262 2.79 -28.73 4.90
N ASN A 263 2.55 -29.74 5.75
CA ASN A 263 1.96 -29.48 7.07
C ASN A 263 2.87 -28.61 7.96
N SER A 264 4.19 -28.85 7.94
CA SER A 264 5.15 -27.98 8.64
C SER A 264 5.13 -26.54 8.12
N TYR A 265 5.02 -26.35 6.80
CA TYR A 265 4.90 -25.04 6.19
C TYR A 265 3.58 -24.33 6.59
N LEU A 266 2.49 -25.06 6.65
CA LEU A 266 1.20 -24.52 7.11
C LEU A 266 1.24 -24.09 8.58
N GLU A 267 1.90 -24.86 9.44
CA GLU A 267 2.09 -24.49 10.85
C GLU A 267 2.88 -23.17 10.98
N GLU A 268 3.98 -23.03 10.22
CA GLU A 268 4.75 -21.78 10.19
C GLU A 268 3.93 -20.61 9.67
N LEU A 269 3.18 -20.78 8.58
CA LEU A 269 2.31 -19.76 8.01
C LEU A 269 1.18 -19.35 8.98
N GLU A 270 0.69 -20.29 9.80
CA GLU A 270 -0.29 -19.97 10.84
C GLU A 270 0.32 -19.14 11.97
N ASN A 271 1.56 -19.43 12.37
CA ASN A 271 2.29 -18.62 13.34
C ASN A 271 2.52 -17.20 12.83
N GLU A 272 2.93 -17.05 11.54
CA GLU A 272 3.06 -15.75 10.89
C GLU A 272 1.72 -15.00 10.85
N ARG A 273 0.64 -15.68 10.52
CA ARG A 273 -0.71 -15.10 10.51
C ARG A 273 -1.12 -14.59 11.90
N GLN A 274 -0.79 -15.32 12.94
CA GLN A 274 -1.07 -14.89 14.31
C GLN A 274 -0.27 -13.65 14.71
N ALA A 275 1.00 -13.56 14.30
CA ALA A 275 1.83 -12.38 14.51
C ALA A 275 1.27 -11.15 13.78
N ILE A 276 0.88 -11.31 12.50
CA ILE A 276 0.26 -10.24 11.70
C ILE A 276 -1.08 -9.79 12.31
N ASN A 277 -1.94 -10.73 12.71
CA ASN A 277 -3.22 -10.42 13.36
C ASN A 277 -3.02 -9.70 14.71
N LYS A 278 -1.93 -9.99 15.42
CA LYS A 278 -1.59 -9.30 16.66
C LYS A 278 -1.19 -7.86 16.36
N TYR A 279 -0.34 -7.63 15.34
CA TYR A 279 0.01 -6.30 14.88
C TYR A 279 -1.24 -5.47 14.56
N TYR A 280 -2.17 -5.96 13.74
CA TYR A 280 -3.40 -5.23 13.41
C TYR A 280 -4.30 -4.91 14.61
N ARG A 281 -4.17 -5.67 15.71
CA ARG A 281 -4.94 -5.40 16.94
C ARG A 281 -4.26 -4.46 17.92
N THR A 282 -2.93 -4.38 17.91
CA THR A 282 -2.14 -3.70 18.94
C THR A 282 -1.30 -2.55 18.40
N GLY A 283 -1.16 -2.41 17.07
CA GLY A 283 -0.25 -1.44 16.46
C GLY A 283 1.25 -1.70 16.72
N GLU A 284 1.59 -2.70 17.55
CA GLU A 284 2.98 -2.93 18.01
C GLU A 284 3.76 -3.76 16.99
N ALA A 285 4.58 -3.11 16.16
CA ALA A 285 5.43 -3.74 15.15
C ALA A 285 6.60 -4.56 15.73
N GLU A 286 7.13 -4.19 16.88
CA GLU A 286 8.22 -4.93 17.56
C GLU A 286 7.89 -6.42 17.81
N ARG A 287 6.62 -6.79 17.66
CA ARG A 287 6.11 -8.15 17.84
C ARG A 287 5.84 -8.88 16.52
N LEU A 288 6.11 -8.29 15.38
CA LEU A 288 6.26 -9.00 14.12
C LEU A 288 7.62 -9.72 14.10
N GLU A 289 7.88 -10.57 15.09
CA GLU A 289 8.97 -11.57 15.03
C GLU A 289 8.62 -12.58 13.91
N SER A 290 8.71 -12.10 12.70
CA SER A 290 8.45 -12.85 11.50
C SER A 290 9.71 -13.60 11.08
N THR A 291 9.59 -14.88 10.82
CA THR A 291 10.66 -15.67 10.19
C THR A 291 10.79 -15.34 8.70
N MET A 292 9.86 -14.55 8.17
CA MET A 292 9.86 -14.08 6.78
C MET A 292 10.61 -12.75 6.69
N SER A 293 11.68 -12.72 5.91
CA SER A 293 12.38 -11.46 5.60
C SER A 293 11.47 -10.51 4.85
N GLY A 294 11.25 -9.30 5.39
CA GLY A 294 10.44 -8.28 4.75
C GLY A 294 11.11 -7.71 3.51
N VAL A 295 10.31 -7.26 2.53
CA VAL A 295 10.81 -6.56 1.33
C VAL A 295 10.78 -5.04 1.51
N VAL A 296 10.07 -4.55 2.51
CA VAL A 296 9.82 -3.11 2.72
C VAL A 296 11.08 -2.38 3.15
N GLU A 297 11.84 -2.94 4.10
CA GLU A 297 13.07 -2.32 4.64
C GLU A 297 14.11 -1.97 3.56
N THR A 298 14.20 -2.79 2.51
CA THR A 298 15.13 -2.57 1.41
C THR A 298 14.52 -1.76 0.26
N SER A 299 13.20 -1.60 0.25
CA SER A 299 12.44 -1.04 -0.88
C SER A 299 11.87 0.35 -0.58
N VAL A 300 11.78 0.74 0.70
CA VAL A 300 11.23 2.03 1.12
C VAL A 300 12.18 2.67 2.13
N TYR A 301 12.69 3.86 1.82
CA TYR A 301 13.64 4.53 2.70
C TYR A 301 13.59 6.06 2.56
N LEU A 302 14.15 6.74 3.56
CA LEU A 302 14.38 8.18 3.53
C LEU A 302 15.84 8.45 3.13
N PRO A 303 16.12 9.17 2.02
CA PRO A 303 17.48 9.58 1.65
C PRO A 303 18.16 10.49 2.69
N SER A 304 17.33 11.24 3.44
CA SER A 304 17.77 12.07 4.56
C SER A 304 16.73 12.06 5.67
N ALA A 305 17.20 12.12 6.91
CA ALA A 305 16.30 12.23 8.05
C ALA A 305 15.51 13.55 8.00
N PRO A 306 14.22 13.57 8.38
CA PRO A 306 13.45 14.79 8.49
C PRO A 306 14.00 15.69 9.59
N VAL A 307 13.86 16.99 9.42
CA VAL A 307 14.28 18.01 10.40
C VAL A 307 13.11 18.91 10.77
N ALA A 308 13.10 19.35 12.02
CA ALA A 308 12.08 20.29 12.50
C ALA A 308 12.13 21.60 11.70
N PRO A 309 11.00 22.15 11.27
CA PRO A 309 10.95 23.41 10.57
C PRO A 309 11.37 24.55 11.48
N THR A 310 12.21 25.45 10.97
CA THR A 310 12.69 26.63 11.72
C THR A 310 11.74 27.82 11.64
N GLN A 311 10.79 27.80 10.71
CA GLN A 311 9.82 28.86 10.47
C GLN A 311 8.44 28.25 10.22
N LYS A 312 7.39 28.98 10.65
CA LYS A 312 6.02 28.59 10.35
C LYS A 312 5.73 28.69 8.86
N THR A 313 4.98 27.75 8.36
CA THR A 313 4.50 27.69 6.97
C THR A 313 3.25 28.56 6.79
N SER A 314 2.36 28.58 7.78
CA SER A 314 1.12 29.34 7.77
C SER A 314 0.86 29.95 9.18
N PRO A 315 0.13 31.07 9.26
CA PRO A 315 -0.20 32.00 8.19
C PRO A 315 0.99 32.83 7.73
N SER A 316 1.02 33.21 6.44
CA SER A 316 1.95 34.21 5.95
C SER A 316 1.48 35.61 6.36
N ASN A 317 2.09 36.19 7.40
CA ASN A 317 1.72 37.51 7.89
C ASN A 317 1.84 38.57 6.79
N ALA A 318 2.86 38.47 5.95
CA ALA A 318 3.08 39.44 4.84
C ALA A 318 1.95 39.34 3.80
N LEU A 319 1.54 38.11 3.42
CA LEU A 319 0.45 37.90 2.47
C LEU A 319 -0.89 38.42 3.02
N ASN A 320 -1.21 38.08 4.27
CA ASN A 320 -2.47 38.48 4.90
C ASN A 320 -2.53 40.02 5.07
N THR A 321 -1.40 40.67 5.42
CA THR A 321 -1.29 42.15 5.45
C THR A 321 -1.50 42.74 4.06
N ALA A 322 -0.93 42.14 3.01
CA ALA A 322 -1.11 42.62 1.64
C ALA A 322 -2.56 42.45 1.16
N ILE A 323 -3.23 41.35 1.47
CA ILE A 323 -4.66 41.16 1.21
C ILE A 323 -5.49 42.19 1.96
N GLY A 324 -5.17 42.44 3.24
CA GLY A 324 -5.80 43.50 4.04
C GLY A 324 -5.63 44.89 3.41
N ALA A 325 -4.45 45.17 2.85
CA ALA A 325 -4.19 46.46 2.16
C ALA A 325 -5.05 46.60 0.89
N VAL A 326 -5.16 45.54 0.09
CA VAL A 326 -6.02 45.54 -1.11
C VAL A 326 -7.50 45.77 -0.74
N LEU A 327 -8.01 44.99 0.23
CA LEU A 327 -9.37 45.15 0.70
C LEU A 327 -9.65 46.51 1.32
N GLY A 328 -8.71 47.04 2.13
CA GLY A 328 -8.79 48.35 2.71
C GLY A 328 -8.76 49.46 1.65
N GLY A 329 -7.96 49.32 0.61
CA GLY A 329 -7.94 50.22 -0.56
C GLY A 329 -9.26 50.22 -1.31
N MET A 330 -9.83 49.03 -1.60
CA MET A 330 -11.15 48.90 -2.26
C MET A 330 -12.27 49.54 -1.43
N LEU A 331 -12.30 49.28 -0.11
CA LEU A 331 -13.25 49.91 0.81
C LEU A 331 -13.06 51.46 0.86
N GLY A 332 -11.82 51.92 0.88
CA GLY A 332 -11.47 53.33 0.87
C GLY A 332 -11.97 54.03 -0.39
N VAL A 333 -11.78 53.41 -1.57
CA VAL A 333 -12.29 53.94 -2.84
C VAL A 333 -13.82 53.96 -2.84
N MET A 334 -14.46 52.87 -2.39
CA MET A 334 -15.91 52.80 -2.32
C MET A 334 -16.51 53.89 -1.42
N ILE A 335 -15.95 54.11 -0.22
CA ILE A 335 -16.40 55.14 0.71
C ILE A 335 -16.15 56.54 0.13
N ALA A 336 -15.00 56.73 -0.54
CA ALA A 336 -14.68 58.03 -1.17
C ALA A 336 -15.70 58.38 -2.26
N LEU A 337 -16.11 57.41 -3.10
CA LEU A 337 -17.11 57.62 -4.13
C LEU A 337 -18.52 57.84 -3.55
N LEU A 338 -18.91 57.04 -2.54
CA LEU A 338 -20.19 57.23 -1.86
C LEU A 338 -20.27 58.65 -1.22
N GLN A 339 -19.19 59.11 -0.60
CA GLN A 339 -19.17 60.44 -0.02
C GLN A 339 -19.21 61.58 -1.05
N GLU A 340 -18.64 61.42 -2.24
CA GLU A 340 -18.60 62.45 -3.27
C GLU A 340 -19.92 62.46 -4.08
N TYR A 341 -20.52 61.31 -4.38
CA TYR A 341 -21.71 61.25 -5.24
C TYR A 341 -23.01 61.16 -4.45
N TRP A 342 -23.08 60.45 -3.33
CA TRP A 342 -24.31 60.27 -2.59
C TRP A 342 -24.58 61.35 -1.53
N PHE A 343 -23.55 61.80 -0.82
CA PHE A 343 -23.74 62.78 0.26
C PHE A 343 -23.60 64.24 -0.20
N LYS A 344 -23.17 64.51 -1.42
CA LYS A 344 -23.06 65.84 -1.98
C LYS A 344 -24.37 66.37 -2.61
N GLU A 345 -25.27 65.53 -3.00
CA GLU A 345 -26.59 65.87 -3.53
C GLU A 345 -27.56 66.47 -2.48
N LYS A 346 -27.18 66.53 -1.22
CA LYS A 346 -28.04 67.06 -0.14
C LYS A 346 -27.60 68.44 0.39
N LYS A 347 -26.88 69.24 -0.39
CA LYS A 347 -26.61 70.64 -0.11
C LYS A 347 -26.95 71.45 -1.37
#